data_8d71e9da2349ee26c7277cc978938c16
#
_entry.id   8d71e9da2349ee26c7277cc978938c16
#
_cell.length_a   1.000
_cell.length_b   1.000
_cell.length_c   1.000
_cell.angle_alpha   90.00
_cell.angle_beta   90.00
_cell.angle_gamma   90.00
#
_symmetry.space_group_name_H-M   'P 1'
#
loop_
_entity.id
_entity.type
_entity.pdbx_description
1 polymer ?
#
loop_
_entity_poly.entity_id
_entity_poly.type
_entity_poly.pdbx_seq_one_letter_code
_entity_poly.pdbx_strand_id
1 'polypeptide(L)'
;SLFVRNKASVRVTDASRLKEIEEATGAERSVLSPVGLVKSSGYFAGTDYFKEGLLTIQDETSQLVAPTLGILGEEEILDACAAPGGKTVHMASYLTSGHVTALDLYDHKLALIEENAQRLGLADKVKTQKLDASQVHQVFPADSFDKILVDAPCSGIGLIRRKPDIKYNKDLQDFESLKAVQLDILSSV
;
A
#
# COMPACT_ATOMS: atom_id res chain seq x y z
N SER A 1 12.89 -30.84 7.13
CA SER A 1 12.24 -29.95 6.17
C SER A 1 11.43 -28.92 6.92
N LEU A 2 11.94 -27.71 6.92
CA LEU A 2 11.21 -26.55 7.46
C LEU A 2 10.09 -26.20 6.47
N PHE A 3 8.93 -26.80 6.66
CA PHE A 3 7.72 -26.29 6.04
C PHE A 3 7.38 -24.97 6.74
N VAL A 4 7.81 -23.87 6.17
CA VAL A 4 7.25 -22.56 6.50
C VAL A 4 5.80 -22.60 6.02
N ARG A 5 4.87 -22.90 6.91
CA ARG A 5 3.46 -22.73 6.61
C ARG A 5 3.24 -21.23 6.35
N ASN A 6 2.83 -20.88 5.14
CA ASN A 6 2.49 -19.52 4.80
C ASN A 6 1.31 -19.10 5.69
N LYS A 7 1.59 -18.27 6.67
CA LYS A 7 0.56 -17.63 7.47
C LYS A 7 -0.21 -16.66 6.59
N ALA A 8 -1.52 -16.74 6.62
CA ALA A 8 -2.36 -15.70 6.04
C ALA A 8 -2.42 -14.51 7.00
N SER A 9 -2.15 -13.33 6.52
CA SER A 9 -2.28 -12.09 7.30
C SER A 9 -3.24 -11.12 6.63
N VAL A 10 -4.05 -10.46 7.46
CA VAL A 10 -5.03 -9.50 7.02
C VAL A 10 -4.98 -8.24 7.87
N ARG A 11 -5.40 -7.13 7.27
CA ARG A 11 -5.63 -5.87 7.97
C ARG A 11 -7.13 -5.67 8.14
N VAL A 12 -7.57 -5.43 9.36
CA VAL A 12 -8.95 -5.03 9.65
C VAL A 12 -9.10 -3.54 9.35
N THR A 13 -10.08 -3.19 8.54
CA THR A 13 -10.24 -1.82 8.04
C THR A 13 -10.95 -0.89 9.02
N ASP A 14 -11.76 -1.46 9.91
CA ASP A 14 -12.41 -0.75 11.01
C ASP A 14 -11.89 -1.33 12.34
N ALA A 15 -11.03 -0.59 13.00
CA ALA A 15 -10.38 -1.04 14.24
C ALA A 15 -11.38 -1.39 15.36
N SER A 16 -12.56 -0.79 15.36
CA SER A 16 -13.60 -1.08 16.35
C SER A 16 -14.18 -2.49 16.21
N ARG A 17 -13.98 -3.12 15.06
CA ARG A 17 -14.46 -4.47 14.74
C ARG A 17 -13.38 -5.56 14.89
N LEU A 18 -12.18 -5.18 15.30
CA LEU A 18 -11.04 -6.10 15.38
C LEU A 18 -11.32 -7.31 16.27
N LYS A 19 -11.85 -7.08 17.47
CA LYS A 19 -12.16 -8.15 18.43
C LYS A 19 -13.22 -9.10 17.88
N GLU A 20 -14.29 -8.57 17.29
CA GLU A 20 -15.35 -9.36 16.68
C GLU A 20 -14.79 -10.28 15.60
N ILE A 21 -13.98 -9.73 14.71
CA ILE A 21 -13.40 -10.49 13.58
C ILE A 21 -12.39 -11.51 14.05
N GLU A 22 -11.57 -11.17 15.05
CA GLU A 22 -10.66 -12.09 15.70
C GLU A 22 -11.39 -13.33 16.23
N GLU A 23 -12.47 -13.11 16.96
CA GLU A 23 -13.26 -14.19 17.57
C GLU A 23 -13.99 -15.02 16.50
N ALA A 24 -14.56 -14.37 15.49
CA ALA A 24 -15.33 -15.04 14.43
C ALA A 24 -14.44 -15.89 13.51
N THR A 25 -13.21 -15.48 13.27
CA THR A 25 -12.30 -16.16 12.33
C THR A 25 -11.39 -17.17 13.04
N GLY A 26 -11.24 -17.08 14.36
CA GLY A 26 -10.26 -17.87 15.11
C GLY A 26 -8.81 -17.43 14.85
N ALA A 27 -8.61 -16.26 14.25
CA ALA A 27 -7.27 -15.71 13.99
C ALA A 27 -6.63 -15.17 15.26
N GLU A 28 -5.32 -15.04 15.24
CA GLU A 28 -4.55 -14.41 16.31
C GLU A 28 -4.22 -12.96 15.95
N ARG A 29 -4.03 -12.13 16.96
CA ARG A 29 -3.58 -10.76 16.76
C ARG A 29 -2.15 -10.73 16.26
N SER A 30 -1.90 -9.88 15.25
CA SER A 30 -0.54 -9.60 14.81
C SER A 30 0.27 -8.97 15.95
N VAL A 31 1.52 -9.40 16.11
CA VAL A 31 2.44 -8.76 17.07
C VAL A 31 3.05 -7.48 16.48
N LEU A 32 2.95 -7.28 15.17
CA LEU A 32 3.54 -6.12 14.47
C LEU A 32 2.52 -5.02 14.21
N SER A 33 1.32 -5.39 13.76
CA SER A 33 0.29 -4.43 13.36
C SER A 33 -0.87 -4.41 14.36
N PRO A 34 -1.25 -3.24 14.88
CA PRO A 34 -2.37 -3.14 15.84
C PRO A 34 -3.74 -3.46 15.24
N VAL A 35 -3.85 -3.50 13.91
CA VAL A 35 -5.07 -3.86 13.19
C VAL A 35 -4.93 -5.14 12.38
N GLY A 36 -3.86 -5.89 12.61
CA GLY A 36 -3.54 -7.11 11.89
C GLY A 36 -4.04 -8.36 12.59
N LEU A 37 -4.53 -9.31 11.80
CA LEU A 37 -4.83 -10.67 12.23
C LEU A 37 -4.06 -11.66 11.39
N VAL A 38 -3.63 -12.75 12.03
CA VAL A 38 -2.84 -13.82 11.40
C VAL A 38 -3.49 -15.15 11.64
N LYS A 39 -3.46 -16.03 10.66
CA LYS A 39 -3.96 -17.37 10.77
C LYS A 39 -3.03 -18.35 10.05
N SER A 40 -2.69 -19.46 10.71
CA SER A 40 -1.81 -20.48 10.14
C SER A 40 -2.53 -21.40 9.16
N SER A 41 -3.84 -21.44 9.21
CA SER A 41 -4.70 -22.21 8.31
C SER A 41 -6.05 -21.53 8.20
N GLY A 42 -6.69 -21.66 7.05
CA GLY A 42 -8.00 -21.07 6.81
C GLY A 42 -7.99 -20.06 5.67
N TYR A 43 -9.16 -19.56 5.35
CA TYR A 43 -9.39 -18.76 4.16
C TYR A 43 -10.17 -17.49 4.48
N PHE A 44 -9.46 -16.39 4.65
CA PHE A 44 -10.07 -15.09 4.95
C PHE A 44 -10.93 -14.54 3.80
N ALA A 45 -10.47 -14.74 2.56
CA ALA A 45 -11.17 -14.20 1.39
C ALA A 45 -12.55 -14.81 1.14
N GLY A 46 -12.83 -15.96 1.75
CA GLY A 46 -14.16 -16.58 1.69
C GLY A 46 -15.16 -16.06 2.72
N THR A 47 -14.72 -15.19 3.62
CA THR A 47 -15.59 -14.67 4.69
C THR A 47 -16.42 -13.50 4.20
N ASP A 48 -17.59 -13.29 4.85
CA ASP A 48 -18.41 -12.12 4.60
C ASP A 48 -17.69 -10.83 4.98
N TYR A 49 -16.83 -10.86 5.99
CA TYR A 49 -15.99 -9.71 6.37
C TYR A 49 -15.10 -9.23 5.22
N PHE A 50 -14.52 -10.16 4.47
CA PHE A 50 -13.72 -9.81 3.29
C PHE A 50 -14.59 -9.19 2.20
N LYS A 51 -15.72 -9.83 1.89
CA LYS A 51 -16.65 -9.37 0.85
C LYS A 51 -17.21 -7.97 1.14
N GLU A 52 -17.45 -7.68 2.41
CA GLU A 52 -17.95 -6.39 2.89
C GLU A 52 -16.85 -5.33 3.05
N GLY A 53 -15.60 -5.66 2.78
CA GLY A 53 -14.49 -4.71 2.90
C GLY A 53 -14.04 -4.43 4.33
N LEU A 54 -14.38 -5.27 5.30
CA LEU A 54 -14.01 -5.11 6.70
C LEU A 54 -12.63 -5.68 7.03
N LEU A 55 -12.11 -6.50 6.14
CA LEU A 55 -10.71 -6.93 6.18
C LEU A 55 -10.16 -7.04 4.77
N THR A 56 -8.84 -6.95 4.65
CA THR A 56 -8.14 -7.09 3.38
C THR A 56 -6.80 -7.81 3.60
N ILE A 57 -6.41 -8.58 2.59
CA ILE A 57 -5.16 -9.34 2.67
C ILE A 57 -3.99 -8.38 2.54
N GLN A 58 -3.11 -8.38 3.52
CA GLN A 58 -1.93 -7.53 3.55
C GLN A 58 -0.89 -8.10 4.51
N ASP A 59 0.38 -8.14 4.11
CA ASP A 59 1.46 -8.58 4.98
C ASP A 59 1.58 -7.67 6.21
N GLU A 60 1.96 -8.25 7.35
CA GLU A 60 2.07 -7.53 8.62
C GLU A 60 3.01 -6.32 8.52
N THR A 61 4.18 -6.49 7.90
CA THR A 61 5.14 -5.39 7.71
C THR A 61 4.62 -4.31 6.78
N SER A 62 3.89 -4.69 5.74
CA SER A 62 3.26 -3.74 4.81
C SER A 62 2.19 -2.89 5.49
N GLN A 63 1.54 -3.41 6.53
CA GLN A 63 0.54 -2.68 7.31
C GLN A 63 1.14 -1.52 8.13
N LEU A 64 2.45 -1.51 8.34
CA LEU A 64 3.12 -0.49 9.12
C LEU A 64 3.44 0.79 8.32
N VAL A 65 3.38 0.71 7.00
CA VAL A 65 3.84 1.81 6.13
C VAL A 65 2.89 3.01 6.17
N ALA A 66 1.64 2.84 5.77
CA ALA A 66 0.70 3.94 5.66
C ALA A 66 0.51 4.74 6.96
N PRO A 67 0.41 4.11 8.15
CA PRO A 67 0.25 4.86 9.39
C PRO A 67 1.41 5.80 9.71
N THR A 68 2.61 5.53 9.20
CA THR A 68 3.81 6.35 9.47
C THR A 68 3.93 7.56 8.55
N LEU A 69 3.11 7.67 7.51
CA LEU A 69 3.29 8.66 6.46
C LEU A 69 2.71 10.03 6.77
N GLY A 70 1.96 10.16 7.86
CA GLY A 70 1.38 11.42 8.27
C GLY A 70 0.36 11.98 7.26
N ILE A 71 -0.44 11.10 6.66
CA ILE A 71 -1.46 11.50 5.69
C ILE A 71 -2.58 12.23 6.42
N LEU A 72 -2.89 13.45 5.97
CA LEU A 72 -3.90 14.32 6.59
C LEU A 72 -5.26 14.25 5.91
N GLY A 73 -5.30 13.91 4.62
CA GLY A 73 -6.55 13.70 3.88
C GLY A 73 -6.64 14.38 2.52
N GLU A 74 -5.88 15.44 2.27
CA GLU A 74 -5.96 16.23 1.03
C GLU A 74 -4.84 15.93 0.04
N GLU A 75 -3.90 15.08 0.43
CA GLU A 75 -2.69 14.85 -0.36
C GLU A 75 -2.97 14.13 -1.68
N GLU A 76 -2.23 14.51 -2.70
CA GLU A 76 -2.05 13.74 -3.90
C GLU A 76 -0.81 12.85 -3.74
N ILE A 77 -1.01 11.55 -3.75
CA ILE A 77 0.03 10.55 -3.46
C ILE A 77 0.30 9.72 -4.72
N LEU A 78 1.56 9.51 -5.03
CA LEU A 78 1.98 8.58 -6.07
C LEU A 78 2.49 7.29 -5.41
N ASP A 79 1.94 6.15 -5.83
CA ASP A 79 2.45 4.82 -5.49
C ASP A 79 3.13 4.23 -6.73
N ALA A 80 4.45 4.27 -6.75
CA ALA A 80 5.24 3.98 -7.93
C ALA A 80 5.35 2.49 -8.26
N CYS A 81 5.06 1.60 -7.30
CA CYS A 81 5.10 0.14 -7.47
C CYS A 81 3.92 -0.48 -6.72
N ALA A 82 2.73 -0.25 -7.23
CA ALA A 82 1.51 -0.40 -6.44
C ALA A 82 0.98 -1.83 -6.28
N ALA A 83 1.27 -2.74 -7.20
CA ALA A 83 0.69 -4.08 -7.14
C ALA A 83 1.26 -4.91 -5.98
N PRO A 84 0.43 -5.67 -5.27
CA PRO A 84 -1.00 -5.95 -5.50
C PRO A 84 -1.98 -4.91 -4.96
N GLY A 85 -1.51 -3.77 -4.42
CA GLY A 85 -2.37 -2.66 -4.03
C GLY A 85 -2.70 -2.57 -2.54
N GLY A 86 -2.11 -3.40 -1.70
CA GLY A 86 -2.35 -3.36 -0.26
C GLY A 86 -1.96 -2.02 0.38
N LYS A 87 -0.79 -1.49 0.04
CA LYS A 87 -0.35 -0.18 0.52
C LYS A 87 -1.14 0.95 -0.12
N THR A 88 -1.50 0.82 -1.40
CA THR A 88 -2.32 1.79 -2.13
C THR A 88 -3.65 2.04 -1.42
N VAL A 89 -4.41 0.99 -1.17
CA VAL A 89 -5.72 1.12 -0.50
C VAL A 89 -5.58 1.52 0.96
N HIS A 90 -4.49 1.13 1.60
CA HIS A 90 -4.22 1.56 2.98
C HIS A 90 -3.99 3.08 3.05
N MET A 91 -3.16 3.62 2.18
CA MET A 91 -2.97 5.07 2.07
C MET A 91 -4.28 5.78 1.72
N ALA A 92 -5.05 5.24 0.78
CA ALA A 92 -6.33 5.80 0.38
C ALA A 92 -7.34 5.86 1.52
N SER A 93 -7.27 4.94 2.48
CA SER A 93 -8.17 4.94 3.64
C SER A 93 -8.00 6.17 4.55
N TYR A 94 -6.87 6.86 4.48
CA TYR A 94 -6.60 8.10 5.22
C TYR A 94 -7.02 9.37 4.45
N LEU A 95 -7.44 9.22 3.19
CA LEU A 95 -7.76 10.38 2.34
C LEU A 95 -9.23 10.78 2.47
N THR A 96 -9.47 12.07 2.33
CA THR A 96 -10.80 12.67 2.22
C THR A 96 -11.01 13.23 0.82
N SER A 97 -10.31 14.29 0.45
CA SER A 97 -10.37 14.91 -0.88
C SER A 97 -9.17 14.55 -1.76
N GLY A 98 -8.11 14.00 -1.19
CA GLY A 98 -6.94 13.60 -1.94
C GLY A 98 -7.10 12.27 -2.69
N HIS A 99 -6.06 11.91 -3.44
CA HIS A 99 -6.05 10.68 -4.25
C HIS A 99 -4.71 9.98 -4.17
N VAL A 100 -4.73 8.66 -4.37
CA VAL A 100 -3.53 7.87 -4.66
C VAL A 100 -3.56 7.51 -6.13
N THR A 101 -2.50 7.86 -6.85
CA THR A 101 -2.25 7.38 -8.21
C THR A 101 -1.31 6.19 -8.14
N ALA A 102 -1.81 5.04 -8.52
CA ALA A 102 -1.10 3.77 -8.44
C ALA A 102 -0.59 3.37 -9.83
N LEU A 103 0.71 3.10 -9.93
CA LEU A 103 1.36 2.72 -11.18
C LEU A 103 1.71 1.24 -11.21
N ASP A 104 1.53 0.63 -12.35
CA ASP A 104 2.06 -0.69 -12.66
C ASP A 104 2.27 -0.84 -14.16
N LEU A 105 3.09 -1.81 -14.57
CA LEU A 105 3.35 -2.10 -15.97
C LEU A 105 2.30 -3.02 -16.61
N TYR A 106 1.52 -3.73 -15.80
CA TYR A 106 0.63 -4.80 -16.25
C TYR A 106 -0.83 -4.49 -15.96
N ASP A 107 -1.66 -4.58 -16.99
CA ASP A 107 -3.10 -4.31 -16.89
C ASP A 107 -3.80 -5.20 -15.86
N HIS A 108 -3.44 -6.49 -15.77
CA HIS A 108 -4.04 -7.40 -14.81
C HIS A 108 -3.72 -7.03 -13.35
N LYS A 109 -2.56 -6.44 -13.11
CA LYS A 109 -2.21 -5.95 -11.77
C LYS A 109 -2.95 -4.67 -11.42
N LEU A 110 -3.12 -3.77 -12.38
CA LEU A 110 -3.95 -2.56 -12.21
C LEU A 110 -5.40 -2.93 -11.92
N ALA A 111 -5.93 -3.95 -12.60
CA ALA A 111 -7.28 -4.44 -12.35
C ALA A 111 -7.46 -4.96 -10.92
N LEU A 112 -6.45 -5.62 -10.35
CA LEU A 112 -6.48 -6.07 -8.95
C LEU A 112 -6.52 -4.89 -7.97
N ILE A 113 -5.79 -3.83 -8.24
CA ILE A 113 -5.79 -2.61 -7.42
C ILE A 113 -7.18 -1.98 -7.45
N GLU A 114 -7.76 -1.84 -8.62
CA GLU A 114 -9.10 -1.26 -8.80
C GLU A 114 -10.17 -2.10 -8.10
N GLU A 115 -10.11 -3.42 -8.23
CA GLU A 115 -11.03 -4.35 -7.58
C GLU A 115 -10.96 -4.22 -6.05
N ASN A 116 -9.75 -4.18 -5.49
CA ASN A 116 -9.56 -3.98 -4.05
C ASN A 116 -10.08 -2.62 -3.59
N ALA A 117 -9.81 -1.56 -4.35
CA ALA A 117 -10.30 -0.22 -4.03
C ALA A 117 -11.84 -0.18 -4.02
N GLN A 118 -12.48 -0.81 -4.99
CA GLN A 118 -13.92 -0.88 -5.06
C GLN A 118 -14.53 -1.68 -3.90
N ARG A 119 -13.95 -2.83 -3.58
CA ARG A 119 -14.41 -3.67 -2.46
C ARG A 119 -14.32 -2.94 -1.13
N LEU A 120 -13.29 -2.11 -0.94
CA LEU A 120 -13.06 -1.34 0.29
C LEU A 120 -13.81 0.01 0.30
N GLY A 121 -14.57 0.34 -0.74
CA GLY A 121 -15.28 1.61 -0.82
C GLY A 121 -14.40 2.81 -1.10
N LEU A 122 -13.22 2.60 -1.73
CA LEU A 122 -12.19 3.62 -1.96
C LEU A 122 -11.98 3.92 -3.45
N ALA A 123 -12.88 3.48 -4.33
CA ALA A 123 -12.71 3.63 -5.78
C ALA A 123 -12.56 5.10 -6.23
N ASP A 124 -13.19 6.03 -5.54
CA ASP A 124 -13.10 7.46 -5.81
C ASP A 124 -11.77 8.08 -5.39
N LYS A 125 -11.00 7.40 -4.55
CA LYS A 125 -9.72 7.88 -4.02
C LYS A 125 -8.49 7.23 -4.66
N VAL A 126 -8.70 6.23 -5.51
CA VAL A 126 -7.61 5.48 -6.18
C VAL A 126 -7.71 5.65 -7.67
N LYS A 127 -6.64 6.15 -8.27
CA LYS A 127 -6.46 6.23 -9.72
C LYS A 127 -5.38 5.24 -10.11
N THR A 128 -5.57 4.53 -11.21
CA THR A 128 -4.57 3.60 -11.73
C THR A 128 -4.06 4.08 -13.07
N GLN A 129 -2.78 3.84 -13.33
CA GLN A 129 -2.17 4.19 -14.61
C GLN A 129 -1.09 3.19 -14.98
N LYS A 130 -1.16 2.71 -16.23
CA LYS A 130 -0.13 1.85 -16.81
C LYS A 130 1.06 2.72 -17.18
N LEU A 131 2.11 2.65 -16.40
CA LEU A 131 3.30 3.47 -16.58
C LEU A 131 4.48 2.82 -15.87
N ASP A 132 5.65 2.88 -16.50
CA ASP A 132 6.92 2.62 -15.84
C ASP A 132 7.22 3.81 -14.90
N ALA A 133 7.55 3.51 -13.65
CA ALA A 133 7.86 4.53 -12.65
C ALA A 133 9.00 5.46 -13.09
N SER A 134 9.96 4.97 -13.89
CA SER A 134 11.05 5.78 -14.43
C SER A 134 10.58 6.88 -15.40
N GLN A 135 9.35 6.79 -15.92
CA GLN A 135 8.78 7.71 -16.89
C GLN A 135 7.79 8.71 -16.29
N VAL A 136 7.66 8.73 -14.98
CA VAL A 136 6.70 9.61 -14.28
C VAL A 136 6.88 11.08 -14.65
N HIS A 137 8.12 11.54 -14.78
CA HIS A 137 8.47 12.91 -15.14
C HIS A 137 7.99 13.31 -16.54
N GLN A 138 7.75 12.36 -17.43
CA GLN A 138 7.27 12.60 -18.79
C GLN A 138 5.75 12.76 -18.86
N VAL A 139 5.03 12.18 -17.89
CA VAL A 139 3.57 12.09 -17.88
C VAL A 139 2.93 13.09 -16.94
N PHE A 140 3.55 13.31 -15.79
CA PHE A 140 3.04 14.21 -14.76
C PHE A 140 3.90 15.47 -14.65
N PRO A 141 3.25 16.65 -14.59
CA PRO A 141 3.96 17.90 -14.31
C PRO A 141 4.71 17.83 -12.96
N ALA A 142 5.77 18.64 -12.83
CA ALA A 142 6.41 18.85 -11.54
C ALA A 142 5.37 19.33 -10.52
N ASP A 143 5.54 18.96 -9.26
CA ASP A 143 4.63 19.31 -8.16
C ASP A 143 3.23 18.68 -8.24
N SER A 144 3.03 17.64 -9.06
CA SER A 144 1.74 16.93 -9.13
C SER A 144 1.42 16.16 -7.85
N PHE A 145 2.42 15.77 -7.07
CA PHE A 145 2.25 14.92 -5.90
C PHE A 145 2.85 15.55 -4.65
N ASP A 146 2.16 15.38 -3.53
CA ASP A 146 2.62 15.78 -2.20
C ASP A 146 3.52 14.72 -1.57
N LYS A 147 3.26 13.46 -1.86
CA LYS A 147 4.01 12.30 -1.36
C LYS A 147 4.20 11.29 -2.47
N ILE A 148 5.36 10.64 -2.48
CA ILE A 148 5.66 9.55 -3.39
C ILE A 148 6.14 8.35 -2.58
N LEU A 149 5.43 7.22 -2.72
CA LEU A 149 5.86 5.96 -2.15
C LEU A 149 6.59 5.14 -3.22
N VAL A 150 7.80 4.75 -2.91
CA VAL A 150 8.58 3.80 -3.71
C VAL A 150 8.86 2.60 -2.83
N ASP A 151 8.23 1.48 -3.15
CA ASP A 151 8.41 0.23 -2.42
C ASP A 151 9.34 -0.69 -3.20
N ALA A 152 10.48 -1.02 -2.61
CA ALA A 152 11.43 -1.94 -3.24
C ALA A 152 10.94 -3.38 -3.06
N PRO A 153 10.82 -4.18 -4.14
CA PRO A 153 10.27 -5.53 -4.07
C PRO A 153 11.00 -6.47 -3.12
N CYS A 154 12.25 -6.19 -2.77
CA CYS A 154 13.08 -7.10 -1.99
C CYS A 154 13.22 -6.71 -0.50
N SER A 155 12.76 -5.56 -0.07
CA SER A 155 12.98 -5.07 1.30
C SER A 155 11.73 -4.92 2.14
N GLY A 156 10.55 -4.86 1.53
CA GLY A 156 9.30 -4.55 2.23
C GLY A 156 9.28 -3.16 2.86
N ILE A 157 10.30 -2.35 2.61
CA ILE A 157 10.43 -0.99 3.15
C ILE A 157 10.06 0.00 2.06
N GLY A 158 9.04 0.79 2.33
CA GLY A 158 8.64 1.88 1.45
C GLY A 158 9.46 3.13 1.71
N LEU A 159 9.81 3.83 0.63
CA LEU A 159 10.36 5.16 0.68
C LEU A 159 9.26 6.16 0.38
N ILE A 160 9.14 7.20 1.21
CA ILE A 160 8.27 8.32 0.91
C ILE A 160 9.08 9.61 0.78
N ARG A 161 8.78 10.39 -0.26
CA ARG A 161 9.30 11.74 -0.43
C ARG A 161 8.17 12.74 -0.32
N ARG A 162 8.47 13.90 0.27
CA ARG A 162 7.53 15.01 0.46
C ARG A 162 7.99 16.22 -0.35
N LYS A 163 7.06 17.07 -0.74
CA LYS A 163 7.42 18.41 -1.22
C LYS A 163 8.18 19.16 -0.12
N PRO A 164 9.22 19.95 -0.42
CA PRO A 164 9.81 20.26 -1.73
C PRO A 164 10.90 19.29 -2.18
N ASP A 165 11.07 18.14 -1.53
CA ASP A 165 12.17 17.21 -1.78
C ASP A 165 12.03 16.40 -3.07
N ILE A 166 10.91 16.55 -3.78
CA ILE A 166 10.62 15.82 -4.99
C ILE A 166 11.36 16.43 -6.18
N LYS A 167 12.37 15.73 -6.66
CA LYS A 167 13.14 16.09 -7.85
C LYS A 167 12.82 15.10 -8.97
N TYR A 168 11.78 15.38 -9.72
CA TYR A 168 11.27 14.48 -10.76
C TYR A 168 12.32 13.95 -11.72
N ASN A 169 13.14 14.85 -12.27
CA ASN A 169 14.08 14.49 -13.32
C ASN A 169 15.27 13.68 -12.82
N LYS A 170 15.51 13.67 -11.53
CA LYS A 170 16.66 12.98 -10.94
C LYS A 170 16.25 11.72 -10.19
N ASP A 171 15.08 11.74 -9.55
CA ASP A 171 14.68 10.70 -8.61
C ASP A 171 13.80 9.61 -9.25
N LEU A 172 13.13 9.91 -10.39
CA LEU A 172 12.21 9.00 -11.04
C LEU A 172 12.61 8.61 -12.46
N GLN A 173 13.81 9.02 -12.90
CA GLN A 173 14.28 8.82 -14.26
C GLN A 173 14.79 7.40 -14.53
N ASP A 174 15.25 6.70 -13.49
CA ASP A 174 15.82 5.37 -13.59
C ASP A 174 15.44 4.56 -12.34
N PHE A 175 14.99 3.34 -12.53
CA PHE A 175 14.61 2.44 -11.45
C PHE A 175 15.79 2.10 -10.52
N GLU A 176 17.02 2.07 -11.05
CA GLU A 176 18.22 1.87 -10.26
C GLU A 176 18.54 3.11 -9.40
N SER A 177 18.25 4.30 -9.91
CA SER A 177 18.39 5.55 -9.14
C SER A 177 17.41 5.59 -7.97
N LEU A 178 16.21 5.07 -8.13
CA LEU A 178 15.21 4.99 -7.04
C LEU A 178 15.70 4.12 -5.89
N LYS A 179 16.37 3.00 -6.18
CA LYS A 179 16.98 2.14 -5.16
C LYS A 179 18.12 2.85 -4.42
N ALA A 180 18.95 3.58 -5.13
CA ALA A 180 20.04 4.34 -4.54
C ALA A 180 19.52 5.45 -3.62
N VAL A 181 18.49 6.16 -4.03
CA VAL A 181 17.83 7.20 -3.23
C VAL A 181 17.20 6.62 -1.97
N GLN A 182 16.61 5.45 -2.05
CA GLN A 182 16.04 4.75 -0.90
C GLN A 182 17.12 4.43 0.15
N LEU A 183 18.29 3.97 -0.29
CA LEU A 183 19.42 3.68 0.60
C LEU A 183 19.96 4.94 1.26
N ASP A 184 20.07 6.05 0.53
CA ASP A 184 20.55 7.33 1.06
C ASP A 184 19.66 7.88 2.17
N ILE A 185 18.34 7.75 2.06
CA ILE A 185 17.42 8.19 3.10
C ILE A 185 17.48 7.30 4.33
N LEU A 186 17.60 5.99 4.15
CA LEU A 186 17.75 5.05 5.27
C LEU A 186 19.07 5.26 6.02
N SER A 187 20.13 5.75 5.36
CA SER A 187 21.40 6.05 5.99
C SER A 187 21.44 7.40 6.69
N SER A 188 20.50 8.31 6.40
CA SER A 188 20.42 9.65 7.01
C SER A 188 19.52 9.71 8.25
N VAL A 189 18.90 8.61 8.61
CA VAL A 189 18.10 8.44 9.81
C VAL A 189 18.90 7.60 10.81
#